data_3b26a3ea41f566c176e70a95be98fe2e
#
_entry.id   3b26a3ea41f566c176e70a95be98fe2e
#
_cell.length_a   1.000
_cell.length_b   1.000
_cell.length_c   1.000
_cell.angle_alpha   90.00
_cell.angle_beta   90.00
_cell.angle_gamma   90.00
#
_symmetry.space_group_name_H-M   'P 1'
#
loop_
_entity.id
_entity.type
_entity.pdbx_description
1 polymer ?
#
loop_
_entity_poly.entity_id
_entity_poly.type
_entity_poly.pdbx_seq_one_letter_code
_entity_poly.pdbx_strand_id
1 'polypeptide(L)'
;MFITQKKLEEFDPELWASIDNEKSRQEEHIELIASENYTSKSILEIQGSVLTNKYAEGYPGKRYYGGCEHVDVAESLAIERAKELYGAAYANVQPHSGASANSAVFLALCEAGDTILGMSLDHGGHLTHGAKVNFSGKTYNALQYGLDPATGELNYQEVEDLAKEHNPKLIIAGFSAYSGIVDWERFREIADSVNAYLLVDMAHVSGLVAGGEYPSPIPFADVVTTTTHKTLRGPRGGLILAKDNEEIHKKLNSAIFPGTQGGPCLLYTSPSPRDY
;
A
#
# COMPACT_ATOMS: atom_id res chain seq x y z
N MET A 1 16.13 30.89 -10.91
CA MET A 1 16.17 29.45 -11.26
C MET A 1 14.88 28.98 -11.95
N PHE A 2 13.69 29.35 -11.48
CA PHE A 2 12.41 28.89 -12.03
C PHE A 2 11.76 29.84 -13.06
N ILE A 3 12.34 31.02 -13.29
CA ILE A 3 11.70 32.14 -14.00
C ILE A 3 11.74 31.98 -15.53
N THR A 4 12.62 31.15 -16.07
CA THR A 4 12.85 31.04 -17.52
C THR A 4 12.43 29.69 -18.11
N GLN A 5 11.67 28.88 -17.36
CA GLN A 5 11.26 27.58 -17.85
C GLN A 5 10.06 27.72 -18.80
N LYS A 6 10.25 27.22 -20.00
CA LYS A 6 9.17 27.05 -20.96
C LYS A 6 8.12 26.07 -20.40
N LYS A 7 6.88 26.26 -20.76
CA LYS A 7 5.84 25.24 -20.54
C LYS A 7 6.22 23.97 -21.30
N LEU A 8 5.73 22.82 -20.84
CA LEU A 8 6.00 21.54 -21.50
C LEU A 8 5.58 21.56 -22.98
N GLU A 9 4.47 22.18 -23.30
CA GLU A 9 3.95 22.38 -24.65
C GLU A 9 4.96 23.05 -25.60
N GLU A 10 5.75 24.00 -25.08
CA GLU A 10 6.79 24.71 -25.85
C GLU A 10 8.15 24.00 -25.79
N PHE A 11 8.39 23.22 -24.73
CA PHE A 11 9.68 22.56 -24.49
C PHE A 11 9.76 21.22 -25.21
N ASP A 12 8.68 20.42 -25.14
CA ASP A 12 8.56 19.09 -25.74
C ASP A 12 7.13 18.89 -26.29
N PRO A 13 6.84 19.41 -27.49
CA PRO A 13 5.50 19.30 -28.07
C PRO A 13 5.02 17.88 -28.32
N GLU A 14 5.94 16.94 -28.58
CA GLU A 14 5.62 15.53 -28.84
C GLU A 14 5.14 14.85 -27.56
N LEU A 15 5.85 15.03 -26.45
CA LEU A 15 5.44 14.54 -25.14
C LEU A 15 4.14 15.22 -24.68
N TRP A 16 4.00 16.53 -24.89
CA TRP A 16 2.79 17.25 -24.56
C TRP A 16 1.58 16.68 -25.31
N ALA A 17 1.70 16.42 -26.60
CA ALA A 17 0.61 15.84 -27.39
C ALA A 17 0.19 14.45 -26.86
N SER A 18 1.16 13.64 -26.40
CA SER A 18 0.87 12.33 -25.78
C SER A 18 0.06 12.49 -24.48
N ILE A 19 0.42 13.45 -23.63
CA ILE A 19 -0.30 13.73 -22.37
C ILE A 19 -1.71 14.26 -22.63
N ASP A 20 -1.88 15.15 -23.61
CA ASP A 20 -3.18 15.71 -23.95
C ASP A 20 -4.11 14.68 -24.59
N ASN A 21 -3.56 13.77 -25.41
CA ASN A 21 -4.29 12.62 -25.93
C ASN A 21 -4.73 11.66 -24.81
N GLU A 22 -3.87 11.39 -23.82
CA GLU A 22 -4.23 10.55 -22.67
C GLU A 22 -5.31 11.21 -21.80
N LYS A 23 -5.26 12.53 -21.61
CA LYS A 23 -6.31 13.27 -20.94
C LYS A 23 -7.64 13.12 -21.66
N SER A 24 -7.66 13.29 -22.99
CA SER A 24 -8.87 13.11 -23.81
C SER A 24 -9.39 11.68 -23.72
N ARG A 25 -8.49 10.68 -23.74
CA ARG A 25 -8.87 9.27 -23.55
C ARG A 25 -9.58 9.06 -22.21
N GLN A 26 -9.05 9.60 -21.14
CA GLN A 26 -9.63 9.46 -19.79
C GLN A 26 -11.01 10.15 -19.70
N GLU A 27 -11.23 11.26 -20.39
CA GLU A 27 -12.52 11.97 -20.40
C GLU A 27 -13.59 11.28 -21.28
N GLU A 28 -13.17 10.61 -22.36
CA GLU A 28 -14.07 10.07 -23.39
C GLU A 28 -14.40 8.58 -23.24
N HIS A 29 -13.62 7.85 -22.42
CA HIS A 29 -13.75 6.40 -22.28
C HIS A 29 -14.23 6.01 -20.87
N ILE A 30 -15.00 4.93 -20.83
CA ILE A 30 -15.39 4.31 -19.56
C ILE A 30 -14.23 3.43 -19.08
N GLU A 31 -13.71 3.73 -17.89
CA GLU A 31 -12.65 2.96 -17.28
C GLU A 31 -13.22 1.78 -16.48
N LEU A 32 -12.79 0.55 -16.83
CA LEU A 32 -13.22 -0.69 -16.16
C LEU A 32 -12.08 -1.40 -15.41
N ILE A 33 -10.90 -0.78 -15.33
CA ILE A 33 -9.78 -1.31 -14.55
C ILE A 33 -9.98 -0.92 -13.09
N ALA A 34 -10.25 -1.90 -12.23
CA ALA A 34 -10.62 -1.70 -10.82
C ALA A 34 -9.54 -0.95 -9.99
N SER A 35 -8.29 -0.94 -10.44
CA SER A 35 -7.17 -0.23 -9.80
C SER A 35 -7.00 1.21 -10.29
N GLU A 36 -7.79 1.69 -11.23
CA GLU A 36 -7.72 3.06 -11.72
C GLU A 36 -8.77 3.96 -11.08
N ASN A 37 -8.37 5.20 -10.79
CA ASN A 37 -9.23 6.25 -10.30
C ASN A 37 -8.65 7.61 -10.69
N TYR A 38 -9.50 8.62 -10.83
CA TYR A 38 -9.11 9.95 -11.27
C TYR A 38 -8.80 10.84 -10.06
N THR A 39 -7.54 11.19 -9.92
CA THR A 39 -7.10 12.06 -8.82
C THR A 39 -7.52 13.53 -9.04
N SER A 40 -7.56 14.31 -7.96
CA SER A 40 -7.90 15.73 -8.05
C SER A 40 -6.78 16.56 -8.68
N LYS A 41 -7.15 17.74 -9.22
CA LYS A 41 -6.17 18.70 -9.73
C LYS A 41 -5.16 19.12 -8.67
N SER A 42 -5.57 19.28 -7.41
CA SER A 42 -4.70 19.63 -6.30
C SER A 42 -3.60 18.58 -6.08
N ILE A 43 -3.93 17.29 -6.21
CA ILE A 43 -2.94 16.20 -6.10
C ILE A 43 -1.95 16.26 -7.27
N LEU A 44 -2.41 16.52 -8.49
CA LEU A 44 -1.52 16.70 -9.65
C LEU A 44 -0.58 17.89 -9.48
N GLU A 45 -1.06 19.01 -8.91
CA GLU A 45 -0.23 20.19 -8.60
C GLU A 45 0.85 19.87 -7.56
N ILE A 46 0.53 19.08 -6.52
CA ILE A 46 1.52 18.70 -5.52
C ILE A 46 2.56 17.75 -6.11
N GLN A 47 2.16 16.79 -6.95
CA GLN A 47 3.07 15.88 -7.64
C GLN A 47 4.09 16.63 -8.52
N GLY A 48 3.68 17.71 -9.16
CA GLY A 48 4.54 18.58 -9.95
C GLY A 48 5.23 19.70 -9.16
N SER A 49 5.21 19.66 -7.83
CA SER A 49 5.77 20.73 -6.98
C SER A 49 7.28 20.64 -6.83
N VAL A 50 7.85 21.71 -6.22
CA VAL A 50 9.28 21.81 -5.92
C VAL A 50 9.80 20.77 -4.92
N LEU A 51 8.91 20.03 -4.24
CA LEU A 51 9.28 18.91 -3.38
C LEU A 51 10.08 17.84 -4.14
N THR A 52 9.84 17.70 -5.45
CA THR A 52 10.61 16.82 -6.36
C THR A 52 12.11 17.07 -6.30
N ASN A 53 12.55 18.28 -5.98
CA ASN A 53 13.97 18.65 -5.94
C ASN A 53 14.65 18.25 -4.63
N LYS A 54 13.90 17.81 -3.60
CA LYS A 54 14.46 17.60 -2.28
C LYS A 54 14.80 16.15 -1.99
N TYR A 55 16.00 15.91 -1.53
CA TYR A 55 16.47 14.62 -1.04
C TYR A 55 16.29 14.56 0.49
N ALA A 56 15.48 13.62 1.00
CA ALA A 56 15.04 13.58 2.40
C ALA A 56 15.15 12.19 3.02
N GLU A 57 16.33 11.55 2.92
CA GLU A 57 16.60 10.28 3.59
C GLU A 57 16.44 10.38 5.11
N GLY A 58 15.91 9.35 5.71
CA GLY A 58 15.56 9.30 7.14
C GLY A 58 14.08 9.63 7.38
N TYR A 59 13.77 10.11 8.56
CA TYR A 59 12.40 10.39 9.01
C TYR A 59 12.28 11.82 9.56
N PRO A 60 11.10 12.40 9.71
CA PRO A 60 10.93 13.74 10.28
C PRO A 60 11.71 13.92 11.59
N GLY A 61 12.49 14.99 11.67
CA GLY A 61 13.37 15.28 12.80
C GLY A 61 14.64 14.41 12.91
N LYS A 62 14.82 13.42 12.02
CA LYS A 62 15.96 12.49 11.98
C LYS A 62 16.42 12.28 10.55
N ARG A 63 16.75 13.35 9.83
CA ARG A 63 17.20 13.32 8.44
C ARG A 63 18.72 13.23 8.35
N TYR A 64 19.18 12.63 7.27
CA TYR A 64 20.61 12.54 6.95
C TYR A 64 21.13 13.82 6.26
N TYR A 65 20.25 14.67 5.72
CA TYR A 65 20.59 15.89 5.00
C TYR A 65 19.89 17.12 5.61
N GLY A 66 20.52 18.29 5.45
CA GLY A 66 19.93 19.57 5.86
C GLY A 66 18.82 20.07 4.94
N GLY A 67 18.11 21.11 5.36
CA GLY A 67 17.05 21.76 4.59
C GLY A 67 15.77 20.93 4.47
N CYS A 68 15.46 20.08 5.46
CA CYS A 68 14.31 19.20 5.45
C CYS A 68 13.13 19.74 6.28
N GLU A 69 13.22 20.92 6.87
CA GLU A 69 12.21 21.50 7.77
C GLU A 69 10.81 21.55 7.15
N HIS A 70 10.71 21.88 5.86
CA HIS A 70 9.40 21.94 5.18
C HIS A 70 8.90 20.57 4.73
N VAL A 71 9.80 19.68 4.34
CA VAL A 71 9.46 18.29 4.00
C VAL A 71 8.98 17.51 5.24
N ASP A 72 9.62 17.80 6.39
CA ASP A 72 9.23 17.20 7.67
C ASP A 72 7.79 17.56 8.04
N VAL A 73 7.36 18.79 7.77
CA VAL A 73 5.98 19.22 7.95
C VAL A 73 5.05 18.44 7.03
N ALA A 74 5.41 18.32 5.73
CA ALA A 74 4.57 17.60 4.77
C ALA A 74 4.43 16.11 5.14
N GLU A 75 5.53 15.44 5.49
CA GLU A 75 5.50 14.03 5.89
C GLU A 75 4.75 13.82 7.20
N SER A 76 4.96 14.67 8.19
CA SER A 76 4.25 14.59 9.47
C SER A 76 2.73 14.77 9.30
N LEU A 77 2.31 15.71 8.46
CA LEU A 77 0.89 15.89 8.11
C LEU A 77 0.30 14.64 7.43
N ALA A 78 1.04 14.01 6.52
CA ALA A 78 0.59 12.80 5.84
C ALA A 78 0.45 11.63 6.83
N ILE A 79 1.42 11.47 7.75
CA ILE A 79 1.38 10.44 8.80
C ILE A 79 0.15 10.64 9.71
N GLU A 80 -0.05 11.84 10.24
CA GLU A 80 -1.16 12.10 11.17
C GLU A 80 -2.52 11.96 10.50
N ARG A 81 -2.67 12.43 9.25
CA ARG A 81 -3.90 12.27 8.47
C ARG A 81 -4.19 10.81 8.13
N ALA A 82 -3.18 10.01 7.80
CA ALA A 82 -3.36 8.58 7.56
C ALA A 82 -3.80 7.84 8.83
N LYS A 83 -3.22 8.19 9.99
CA LYS A 83 -3.62 7.64 11.29
C LYS A 83 -5.06 8.03 11.63
N GLU A 84 -5.43 9.29 11.46
CA GLU A 84 -6.79 9.78 11.71
C GLU A 84 -7.81 9.10 10.79
N LEU A 85 -7.52 9.02 9.48
CA LEU A 85 -8.42 8.47 8.47
C LEU A 85 -8.79 6.99 8.74
N TYR A 86 -7.84 6.20 9.20
CA TYR A 86 -8.03 4.77 9.40
C TYR A 86 -8.15 4.35 10.87
N GLY A 87 -7.99 5.25 11.83
CA GLY A 87 -7.95 4.92 13.24
C GLY A 87 -6.73 4.09 13.64
N ALA A 88 -5.60 4.25 12.94
CA ALA A 88 -4.38 3.49 13.19
C ALA A 88 -3.47 4.18 14.20
N ALA A 89 -2.75 3.42 15.01
CA ALA A 89 -1.76 3.95 15.94
C ALA A 89 -0.46 4.37 15.23
N TYR A 90 -0.14 3.73 14.12
CA TYR A 90 1.08 3.94 13.35
C TYR A 90 0.77 4.09 11.86
N ALA A 91 1.53 4.95 11.20
CA ALA A 91 1.56 5.08 9.74
C ALA A 91 2.99 5.33 9.25
N ASN A 92 3.37 4.69 8.13
CA ASN A 92 4.56 5.01 7.36
C ASN A 92 4.15 5.30 5.91
N VAL A 93 4.43 6.51 5.46
CA VAL A 93 3.98 7.05 4.16
C VAL A 93 5.09 7.04 3.11
N GLN A 94 6.27 6.48 3.42
CA GLN A 94 7.44 6.48 2.54
C GLN A 94 7.46 5.38 1.46
N PRO A 95 6.72 4.26 1.53
CA PRO A 95 6.76 3.26 0.48
C PRO A 95 6.41 3.84 -0.90
N HIS A 96 7.24 3.55 -1.92
CA HIS A 96 7.02 4.06 -3.27
C HIS A 96 5.79 3.45 -3.97
N SER A 97 5.33 2.29 -3.50
CA SER A 97 4.18 1.56 -4.04
C SER A 97 3.63 0.57 -3.03
N GLY A 98 2.48 -0.04 -3.31
CA GLY A 98 1.97 -1.17 -2.52
C GLY A 98 2.94 -2.35 -2.50
N ALA A 99 3.61 -2.63 -3.62
CA ALA A 99 4.60 -3.70 -3.67
C ALA A 99 5.80 -3.43 -2.76
N SER A 100 6.31 -2.18 -2.69
CA SER A 100 7.39 -1.82 -1.76
C SER A 100 6.91 -1.80 -0.30
N ALA A 101 5.66 -1.43 -0.04
CA ALA A 101 5.06 -1.56 1.29
C ALA A 101 5.02 -3.03 1.74
N ASN A 102 4.52 -3.93 0.91
CA ASN A 102 4.50 -5.36 1.20
C ASN A 102 5.91 -5.92 1.38
N SER A 103 6.87 -5.55 0.51
CA SER A 103 8.27 -5.99 0.64
C SER A 103 8.89 -5.59 1.97
N ALA A 104 8.60 -4.38 2.43
CA ALA A 104 9.09 -3.91 3.73
C ALA A 104 8.46 -4.67 4.91
N VAL A 105 7.16 -5.02 4.81
CA VAL A 105 6.51 -5.85 5.84
C VAL A 105 7.13 -7.24 5.89
N PHE A 106 7.38 -7.87 4.74
CA PHE A 106 8.07 -9.15 4.69
C PHE A 106 9.47 -9.07 5.32
N LEU A 107 10.26 -8.06 4.94
CA LEU A 107 11.60 -7.86 5.50
C LEU A 107 11.57 -7.60 7.02
N ALA A 108 10.52 -6.95 7.53
CA ALA A 108 10.37 -6.64 8.94
C ALA A 108 9.96 -7.84 9.78
N LEU A 109 9.17 -8.77 9.24
CA LEU A 109 8.49 -9.81 10.01
C LEU A 109 8.91 -11.24 9.66
N CYS A 110 9.59 -11.46 8.53
CA CYS A 110 9.97 -12.77 8.03
C CYS A 110 11.46 -12.82 7.67
N GLU A 111 12.01 -14.03 7.72
CA GLU A 111 13.33 -14.36 7.19
C GLU A 111 13.18 -15.07 5.84
N ALA A 112 14.22 -15.02 5.00
CA ALA A 112 14.21 -15.73 3.71
C ALA A 112 13.99 -17.24 3.93
N GLY A 113 13.04 -17.82 3.22
CA GLY A 113 12.65 -19.23 3.37
C GLY A 113 11.51 -19.47 4.35
N ASP A 114 11.09 -18.48 5.14
CA ASP A 114 9.90 -18.61 5.98
C ASP A 114 8.66 -18.95 5.15
N THR A 115 7.74 -19.70 5.74
CA THR A 115 6.46 -20.00 5.10
C THR A 115 5.52 -18.81 5.22
N ILE A 116 4.95 -18.40 4.09
CA ILE A 116 3.89 -17.40 3.98
C ILE A 116 2.66 -18.02 3.33
N LEU A 117 1.46 -17.55 3.72
CA LEU A 117 0.19 -18.03 3.18
C LEU A 117 -0.59 -16.83 2.65
N GLY A 118 -0.89 -16.81 1.35
CA GLY A 118 -1.60 -15.72 0.68
C GLY A 118 -2.62 -16.19 -0.34
N MET A 119 -3.48 -15.28 -0.80
CA MET A 119 -4.49 -15.61 -1.81
C MET A 119 -3.82 -15.86 -3.18
N SER A 120 -4.25 -16.93 -3.85
CA SER A 120 -3.80 -17.27 -5.20
C SER A 120 -4.10 -16.14 -6.19
N LEU A 121 -3.16 -15.89 -7.09
CA LEU A 121 -3.32 -14.92 -8.18
C LEU A 121 -4.53 -15.26 -9.06
N ASP A 122 -4.73 -16.56 -9.35
CA ASP A 122 -5.84 -17.05 -10.17
C ASP A 122 -7.21 -16.85 -9.51
N HIS A 123 -7.24 -16.67 -8.19
CA HIS A 123 -8.44 -16.42 -7.41
C HIS A 123 -8.61 -14.96 -6.96
N GLY A 124 -7.79 -14.06 -7.52
CA GLY A 124 -7.89 -12.63 -7.25
C GLY A 124 -6.86 -12.06 -6.28
N GLY A 125 -5.87 -12.84 -5.87
CA GLY A 125 -4.74 -12.33 -5.07
C GLY A 125 -3.86 -11.34 -5.84
N HIS A 126 -2.91 -10.74 -5.14
CA HIS A 126 -1.92 -9.85 -5.74
C HIS A 126 -0.60 -10.60 -5.99
N LEU A 127 0.21 -10.13 -6.95
CA LEU A 127 1.53 -10.70 -7.24
C LEU A 127 2.40 -10.85 -5.97
N THR A 128 2.37 -9.85 -5.09
CA THR A 128 3.15 -9.85 -3.84
C THR A 128 2.59 -10.76 -2.74
N HIS A 129 1.50 -11.48 -2.99
CA HIS A 129 0.93 -12.45 -2.04
C HIS A 129 1.49 -13.86 -2.24
N GLY A 130 2.71 -13.99 -2.75
CA GLY A 130 3.39 -15.28 -2.92
C GLY A 130 3.36 -15.85 -4.33
N ALA A 131 3.01 -15.05 -5.36
CA ALA A 131 3.05 -15.54 -6.74
C ALA A 131 4.47 -15.93 -7.14
N LYS A 132 4.65 -17.12 -7.76
CA LYS A 132 5.95 -17.72 -8.10
C LYS A 132 6.87 -16.83 -8.92
N VAL A 133 6.32 -15.94 -9.75
CA VAL A 133 7.09 -15.01 -10.59
C VAL A 133 7.56 -13.76 -9.84
N ASN A 134 6.95 -13.47 -8.69
CA ASN A 134 7.23 -12.30 -7.85
C ASN A 134 8.34 -12.59 -6.83
N PHE A 135 8.95 -11.52 -6.27
CA PHE A 135 9.95 -11.66 -5.22
C PHE A 135 9.42 -12.48 -4.03
N SER A 136 8.15 -12.30 -3.65
CA SER A 136 7.54 -13.00 -2.52
C SER A 136 7.52 -14.51 -2.71
N GLY A 137 7.18 -15.00 -3.92
CA GLY A 137 7.22 -16.43 -4.24
C GLY A 137 8.62 -16.98 -4.54
N LYS A 138 9.63 -16.11 -4.72
CA LYS A 138 11.03 -16.50 -4.93
C LYS A 138 11.85 -16.53 -3.67
N THR A 139 11.50 -15.69 -2.70
CA THR A 139 12.26 -15.52 -1.45
C THR A 139 11.70 -16.40 -0.32
N TYR A 140 10.38 -16.61 -0.31
CA TYR A 140 9.66 -17.30 0.76
C TYR A 140 9.08 -18.62 0.27
N ASN A 141 8.81 -19.54 1.21
CA ASN A 141 8.02 -20.73 0.94
C ASN A 141 6.53 -20.32 0.88
N ALA A 142 6.08 -19.93 -0.31
CA ALA A 142 4.76 -19.33 -0.51
C ALA A 142 3.69 -20.41 -0.78
N LEU A 143 2.74 -20.50 0.13
CA LEU A 143 1.52 -21.28 -0.01
C LEU A 143 0.36 -20.37 -0.42
N GLN A 144 -0.63 -20.93 -1.09
CA GLN A 144 -1.76 -20.16 -1.62
C GLN A 144 -3.07 -20.83 -1.24
N TYR A 145 -4.03 -20.01 -0.78
CA TYR A 145 -5.43 -20.38 -0.59
C TYR A 145 -6.29 -19.79 -1.72
N GLY A 146 -7.52 -20.31 -1.85
CA GLY A 146 -8.39 -19.93 -2.93
C GLY A 146 -9.81 -19.59 -2.52
N LEU A 147 -10.68 -19.58 -3.52
CA LEU A 147 -12.12 -19.44 -3.39
C LEU A 147 -12.76 -20.82 -3.49
N ASP A 148 -13.88 -21.00 -2.82
CA ASP A 148 -14.75 -22.16 -3.04
C ASP A 148 -15.29 -22.11 -4.48
N PRO A 149 -15.04 -23.13 -5.30
CA PRO A 149 -15.45 -23.12 -6.71
C PRO A 149 -16.97 -23.18 -6.91
N ALA A 150 -17.72 -23.59 -5.91
CA ALA A 150 -19.18 -23.66 -5.99
C ALA A 150 -19.86 -22.34 -5.67
N THR A 151 -19.30 -21.57 -4.75
CA THR A 151 -19.87 -20.30 -4.26
C THR A 151 -19.14 -19.06 -4.77
N GLY A 152 -17.86 -19.18 -5.12
CA GLY A 152 -16.98 -18.06 -5.43
C GLY A 152 -16.58 -17.24 -4.20
N GLU A 153 -16.84 -17.75 -3.00
CA GLU A 153 -16.49 -17.09 -1.74
C GLU A 153 -15.13 -17.57 -1.22
N LEU A 154 -14.51 -16.78 -0.33
CA LEU A 154 -13.29 -17.17 0.36
C LEU A 154 -13.50 -18.46 1.16
N ASN A 155 -12.61 -19.43 0.93
CA ASN A 155 -12.64 -20.72 1.64
C ASN A 155 -11.82 -20.61 2.94
N TYR A 156 -12.44 -20.07 4.01
CA TYR A 156 -11.77 -19.93 5.31
C TYR A 156 -11.34 -21.26 5.94
N GLN A 157 -12.03 -22.36 5.63
CA GLN A 157 -11.63 -23.67 6.11
C GLN A 157 -10.32 -24.11 5.46
N GLU A 158 -10.16 -23.90 4.16
CA GLU A 158 -8.87 -24.15 3.47
C GLU A 158 -7.73 -23.29 4.05
N VAL A 159 -8.00 -22.01 4.35
CA VAL A 159 -7.00 -21.13 5.00
C VAL A 159 -6.58 -21.69 6.34
N GLU A 160 -7.53 -22.13 7.16
CA GLU A 160 -7.28 -22.70 8.49
C GLU A 160 -6.51 -24.02 8.41
N ASP A 161 -6.90 -24.91 7.50
CA ASP A 161 -6.26 -26.21 7.32
C ASP A 161 -4.80 -26.05 6.86
N LEU A 162 -4.57 -25.20 5.85
CA LEU A 162 -3.21 -24.86 5.39
C LEU A 162 -2.36 -24.20 6.49
N ALA A 163 -2.96 -23.30 7.26
CA ALA A 163 -2.25 -22.65 8.38
C ALA A 163 -1.82 -23.68 9.44
N LYS A 164 -2.71 -24.59 9.83
CA LYS A 164 -2.42 -25.64 10.81
C LYS A 164 -1.39 -26.67 10.31
N GLU A 165 -1.46 -27.02 9.03
CA GLU A 165 -0.54 -28.00 8.44
C GLU A 165 0.88 -27.45 8.30
N HIS A 166 0.99 -26.16 7.89
CA HIS A 166 2.28 -25.60 7.48
C HIS A 166 2.85 -24.56 8.43
N ASN A 167 2.10 -24.11 9.45
CA ASN A 167 2.53 -23.12 10.44
C ASN A 167 3.22 -21.89 9.83
N PRO A 168 2.54 -21.13 8.94
CA PRO A 168 3.15 -19.98 8.28
C PRO A 168 3.58 -18.92 9.29
N LYS A 169 4.68 -18.24 8.97
CA LYS A 169 5.15 -17.09 9.74
C LYS A 169 4.25 -15.87 9.55
N LEU A 170 3.68 -15.74 8.33
CA LEU A 170 2.83 -14.62 7.92
C LEU A 170 1.64 -15.14 7.11
N ILE A 171 0.44 -14.73 7.50
CA ILE A 171 -0.78 -14.88 6.71
C ILE A 171 -1.09 -13.54 6.08
N ILE A 172 -1.34 -13.53 4.76
CA ILE A 172 -1.65 -12.36 3.98
C ILE A 172 -3.10 -12.43 3.56
N ALA A 173 -3.93 -11.59 4.14
CA ALA A 173 -5.31 -11.38 3.72
C ALA A 173 -5.40 -10.14 2.81
N GLY A 174 -6.31 -10.17 1.84
CA GLY A 174 -6.44 -9.09 0.86
C GLY A 174 -6.42 -9.61 -0.57
N PHE A 175 -6.76 -8.75 -1.50
CA PHE A 175 -7.03 -9.16 -2.88
C PHE A 175 -6.85 -7.99 -3.85
N SER A 176 -6.80 -8.34 -5.15
CA SER A 176 -6.86 -7.41 -6.27
C SER A 176 -8.18 -7.51 -7.05
N ALA A 177 -8.79 -8.68 -7.08
CA ALA A 177 -9.94 -8.98 -7.93
C ALA A 177 -10.97 -9.91 -7.24
N TYR A 178 -11.32 -9.60 -6.01
CA TYR A 178 -12.40 -10.26 -5.26
C TYR A 178 -13.47 -9.25 -4.91
N SER A 179 -14.74 -9.56 -5.19
CA SER A 179 -15.86 -8.63 -5.01
C SER A 179 -16.61 -8.81 -3.69
N GLY A 180 -16.30 -9.87 -2.93
CA GLY A 180 -16.94 -10.15 -1.64
C GLY A 180 -16.36 -9.34 -0.49
N ILE A 181 -17.06 -9.38 0.64
CA ILE A 181 -16.58 -8.83 1.90
C ILE A 181 -15.70 -9.87 2.59
N VAL A 182 -14.53 -9.44 3.04
CA VAL A 182 -13.60 -10.29 3.79
C VAL A 182 -13.89 -10.19 5.28
N ASP A 183 -13.98 -11.32 5.95
CA ASP A 183 -14.05 -11.43 7.40
C ASP A 183 -12.62 -11.37 7.99
N TRP A 184 -12.23 -10.17 8.42
CA TRP A 184 -10.90 -9.93 9.00
C TRP A 184 -10.75 -10.58 10.38
N GLU A 185 -11.83 -10.71 11.15
CA GLU A 185 -11.83 -11.36 12.45
C GLU A 185 -11.52 -12.85 12.30
N ARG A 186 -12.12 -13.50 11.31
CA ARG A 186 -11.84 -14.90 11.01
C ARG A 186 -10.39 -15.14 10.60
N PHE A 187 -9.80 -14.23 9.80
CA PHE A 187 -8.36 -14.29 9.51
C PHE A 187 -7.50 -14.11 10.77
N ARG A 188 -7.90 -13.23 11.69
CA ARG A 188 -7.19 -13.05 12.96
C ARG A 188 -7.23 -14.31 13.80
N GLU A 189 -8.41 -14.94 13.97
CA GLU A 189 -8.56 -16.21 14.69
C GLU A 189 -7.63 -17.30 14.12
N ILE A 190 -7.61 -17.44 12.78
CA ILE A 190 -6.74 -18.41 12.12
C ILE A 190 -5.27 -18.11 12.40
N ALA A 191 -4.84 -16.85 12.26
CA ALA A 191 -3.47 -16.46 12.49
C ALA A 191 -3.04 -16.68 13.97
N ASP A 192 -3.91 -16.37 14.92
CA ASP A 192 -3.68 -16.62 16.35
C ASP A 192 -3.54 -18.11 16.66
N SER A 193 -4.31 -18.95 16.00
CA SER A 193 -4.30 -20.41 16.22
C SER A 193 -2.94 -21.05 15.91
N VAL A 194 -2.11 -20.41 15.06
CA VAL A 194 -0.78 -20.87 14.64
C VAL A 194 0.33 -19.89 15.00
N ASN A 195 0.02 -18.86 15.79
CA ASN A 195 0.96 -17.80 16.18
C ASN A 195 1.63 -17.12 14.97
N ALA A 196 0.89 -16.89 13.89
CA ALA A 196 1.33 -16.17 12.71
C ALA A 196 1.05 -14.66 12.81
N TYR A 197 1.86 -13.85 12.15
CA TYR A 197 1.48 -12.47 11.89
C TYR A 197 0.35 -12.40 10.84
N LEU A 198 -0.54 -11.43 10.98
CA LEU A 198 -1.58 -11.12 10.00
C LEU A 198 -1.25 -9.81 9.29
N LEU A 199 -0.91 -9.89 8.01
CA LEU A 199 -0.83 -8.76 7.09
C LEU A 199 -2.14 -8.66 6.32
N VAL A 200 -2.75 -7.48 6.32
CA VAL A 200 -3.88 -7.19 5.42
C VAL A 200 -3.46 -6.19 4.36
N ASP A 201 -3.52 -6.59 3.09
CA ASP A 201 -3.37 -5.69 1.94
C ASP A 201 -4.77 -5.23 1.49
N MET A 202 -5.16 -4.03 1.93
CA MET A 202 -6.48 -3.45 1.61
C MET A 202 -6.44 -2.51 0.39
N ALA A 203 -5.42 -2.57 -0.46
CA ALA A 203 -5.18 -1.58 -1.51
C ALA A 203 -6.40 -1.34 -2.42
N HIS A 204 -7.17 -2.38 -2.76
CA HIS A 204 -8.34 -2.25 -3.62
C HIS A 204 -9.59 -1.69 -2.93
N VAL A 205 -9.68 -1.79 -1.62
CA VAL A 205 -10.84 -1.36 -0.84
C VAL A 205 -10.54 -0.21 0.13
N SER A 206 -9.33 0.32 0.15
CA SER A 206 -8.92 1.32 1.13
C SER A 206 -9.76 2.59 1.13
N GLY A 207 -10.22 3.05 -0.03
CA GLY A 207 -11.16 4.16 -0.14
C GLY A 207 -12.53 3.85 0.43
N LEU A 208 -13.01 2.62 0.23
CA LEU A 208 -14.28 2.14 0.82
C LEU A 208 -14.18 1.99 2.34
N VAL A 209 -13.03 1.51 2.84
CA VAL A 209 -12.75 1.45 4.28
C VAL A 209 -12.74 2.87 4.88
N ALA A 210 -12.08 3.81 4.23
CA ALA A 210 -12.05 5.22 4.65
C ALA A 210 -13.43 5.87 4.64
N GLY A 211 -14.30 5.50 3.69
CA GLY A 211 -15.68 5.95 3.58
C GLY A 211 -16.68 5.21 4.48
N GLY A 212 -16.24 4.18 5.21
CA GLY A 212 -17.13 3.38 6.06
C GLY A 212 -17.98 2.34 5.32
N GLU A 213 -17.74 2.13 4.02
CA GLU A 213 -18.51 1.21 3.16
C GLU A 213 -17.91 -0.21 3.07
N TYR A 214 -16.76 -0.42 3.70
CA TYR A 214 -16.10 -1.72 3.81
C TYR A 214 -15.49 -1.87 5.22
N PRO A 215 -15.53 -3.08 5.83
CA PRO A 215 -15.03 -3.27 7.18
C PRO A 215 -13.53 -2.95 7.28
N SER A 216 -13.15 -2.25 8.35
CA SER A 216 -11.75 -1.89 8.62
C SER A 216 -10.95 -3.11 9.10
N PRO A 217 -9.79 -3.39 8.52
CA PRO A 217 -8.88 -4.43 9.00
C PRO A 217 -8.04 -4.01 10.22
N ILE A 218 -7.97 -2.72 10.53
CA ILE A 218 -7.07 -2.17 11.57
C ILE A 218 -7.22 -2.84 12.94
N PRO A 219 -8.43 -3.15 13.43
CA PRO A 219 -8.56 -3.82 14.74
C PRO A 219 -7.98 -5.24 14.78
N PHE A 220 -7.89 -5.92 13.65
CA PHE A 220 -7.56 -7.33 13.56
C PHE A 220 -6.11 -7.60 13.10
N ALA A 221 -5.62 -6.84 12.15
CA ALA A 221 -4.30 -7.04 11.55
C ALA A 221 -3.15 -6.59 12.47
N ASP A 222 -1.99 -7.24 12.36
CA ASP A 222 -0.75 -6.73 12.94
C ASP A 222 -0.20 -5.57 12.11
N VAL A 223 -0.28 -5.70 10.80
CA VAL A 223 0.11 -4.68 9.83
C VAL A 223 -0.91 -4.63 8.70
N VAL A 224 -1.23 -3.43 8.25
CA VAL A 224 -2.08 -3.19 7.09
C VAL A 224 -1.28 -2.42 6.05
N THR A 225 -1.32 -2.87 4.80
CA THR A 225 -0.74 -2.15 3.68
C THR A 225 -1.82 -1.67 2.73
N THR A 226 -1.56 -0.58 2.04
CA THR A 226 -2.40 -0.09 0.97
C THR A 226 -1.59 0.71 -0.06
N THR A 227 -2.22 1.00 -1.18
CA THR A 227 -1.80 2.04 -2.12
C THR A 227 -2.63 3.29 -1.92
N THR A 228 -2.09 4.43 -2.28
CA THR A 228 -2.80 5.71 -2.21
C THR A 228 -3.59 6.06 -3.49
N HIS A 229 -3.32 5.38 -4.61
CA HIS A 229 -3.78 5.76 -5.95
C HIS A 229 -4.88 4.89 -6.57
N LYS A 230 -5.53 4.02 -5.77
CA LYS A 230 -6.67 3.20 -6.22
C LYS A 230 -7.98 3.81 -5.73
N THR A 231 -8.81 3.05 -5.02
CA THR A 231 -10.07 3.58 -4.46
C THR A 231 -9.85 4.78 -3.53
N LEU A 232 -8.68 4.92 -2.90
CA LEU A 232 -8.32 6.07 -2.09
C LEU A 232 -8.09 7.37 -2.90
N ARG A 233 -7.95 7.29 -4.23
CA ARG A 233 -7.93 8.42 -5.15
C ARG A 233 -6.80 9.44 -4.93
N GLY A 234 -5.71 9.01 -4.32
CA GLY A 234 -4.53 9.83 -4.02
C GLY A 234 -3.43 9.75 -5.09
N PRO A 235 -2.24 10.27 -4.77
CA PRO A 235 -1.06 10.15 -5.62
C PRO A 235 -0.55 8.70 -5.65
N ARG A 236 0.30 8.38 -6.62
CA ARG A 236 0.94 7.06 -6.66
C ARG A 236 1.92 6.90 -5.51
N GLY A 237 1.66 5.92 -4.64
CA GLY A 237 2.45 5.62 -3.47
C GLY A 237 1.92 4.40 -2.73
N GLY A 238 2.62 4.00 -1.69
CA GLY A 238 2.22 2.98 -0.73
C GLY A 238 2.11 3.55 0.67
N LEU A 239 1.37 2.85 1.52
CA LEU A 239 1.14 3.23 2.90
C LEU A 239 1.17 1.97 3.76
N ILE A 240 1.83 2.04 4.91
CA ILE A 240 1.81 1.01 5.93
C ILE A 240 1.15 1.56 7.18
N LEU A 241 0.19 0.84 7.72
CA LEU A 241 -0.52 1.16 8.95
C LEU A 241 -0.35 0.00 9.94
N ALA A 242 -0.38 0.28 11.23
CA ALA A 242 -0.37 -0.76 12.25
C ALA A 242 -1.14 -0.31 13.52
N LYS A 243 -1.57 -1.30 14.29
CA LYS A 243 -2.02 -1.11 15.66
C LYS A 243 -0.83 -0.77 16.57
N ASP A 244 -1.08 -0.44 17.82
CA ASP A 244 -0.04 -0.04 18.77
C ASP A 244 0.89 -1.21 19.12
N ASN A 245 2.11 -1.20 18.56
CA ASN A 245 3.18 -2.13 18.82
C ASN A 245 4.53 -1.52 18.43
N GLU A 246 5.22 -0.93 19.39
CA GLU A 246 6.50 -0.24 19.16
C GLU A 246 7.59 -1.11 18.52
N GLU A 247 7.62 -2.42 18.81
CA GLU A 247 8.61 -3.32 18.22
C GLU A 247 8.37 -3.47 16.71
N ILE A 248 7.11 -3.69 16.31
CA ILE A 248 6.72 -3.76 14.90
C ILE A 248 6.98 -2.41 14.21
N HIS A 249 6.64 -1.28 14.84
CA HIS A 249 6.89 0.05 14.28
C HIS A 249 8.37 0.29 13.97
N LYS A 250 9.28 -0.09 14.89
CA LYS A 250 10.72 0.04 14.67
C LYS A 250 11.21 -0.84 13.53
N LYS A 251 10.74 -2.10 13.46
CA LYS A 251 11.08 -3.02 12.37
C LYS A 251 10.58 -2.49 11.01
N LEU A 252 9.35 -2.01 10.93
CA LEU A 252 8.78 -1.44 9.71
C LEU A 252 9.56 -0.20 9.23
N ASN A 253 9.87 0.73 10.13
CA ASN A 253 10.67 1.90 9.79
C ASN A 253 12.05 1.49 9.26
N SER A 254 12.75 0.56 9.92
CA SER A 254 14.05 0.07 9.47
C SER A 254 13.97 -0.67 8.14
N ALA A 255 12.91 -1.42 7.91
CA ALA A 255 12.68 -2.15 6.67
C ALA A 255 12.40 -1.22 5.48
N ILE A 256 11.72 -0.10 5.69
CA ILE A 256 11.54 0.91 4.66
C ILE A 256 12.84 1.65 4.43
N PHE A 257 13.36 2.34 5.44
CA PHE A 257 14.60 3.07 5.33
C PHE A 257 15.56 2.66 6.48
N PRO A 258 16.75 2.16 6.15
CA PRO A 258 17.35 2.01 4.82
C PRO A 258 17.13 0.64 4.14
N GLY A 259 16.21 -0.18 4.63
CA GLY A 259 16.10 -1.60 4.26
C GLY A 259 15.74 -1.85 2.80
N THR A 260 14.67 -1.25 2.30
CA THR A 260 14.17 -1.49 0.94
C THR A 260 14.31 -0.30 0.01
N GLN A 261 14.52 0.90 0.54
CA GLN A 261 14.66 2.12 -0.26
C GLN A 261 15.56 3.16 0.42
N GLY A 262 16.09 4.12 -0.37
CA GLY A 262 16.78 5.31 0.09
C GLY A 262 15.80 6.44 0.33
N GLY A 263 15.99 7.58 -0.36
CA GLY A 263 15.09 8.74 -0.23
C GLY A 263 13.64 8.40 -0.60
N PRO A 264 12.66 8.88 0.16
CA PRO A 264 11.25 8.71 -0.17
C PRO A 264 10.90 9.51 -1.43
N CYS A 265 9.86 9.08 -2.13
CA CYS A 265 9.19 9.94 -3.07
C CYS A 265 8.32 10.92 -2.28
N LEU A 266 8.66 12.22 -2.31
CA LEU A 266 7.99 13.25 -1.51
C LEU A 266 6.58 13.62 -2.03
N LEU A 267 5.83 12.64 -2.44
CA LEU A 267 4.45 12.76 -2.91
C LEU A 267 3.46 12.53 -1.75
N TYR A 268 3.78 13.08 -0.57
CA TYR A 268 3.01 12.90 0.67
C TYR A 268 1.66 13.60 0.65
N THR A 269 0.84 13.26 -0.30
CA THR A 269 -0.52 13.77 -0.33
C THR A 269 -1.49 12.64 -0.09
N SER A 270 -1.67 12.32 1.17
CA SER A 270 -2.89 11.61 1.54
C SER A 270 -4.07 12.55 1.31
N PRO A 271 -5.16 12.09 0.68
CA PRO A 271 -6.39 12.88 0.63
C PRO A 271 -6.77 13.28 2.06
N SER A 272 -7.10 14.55 2.25
CA SER A 272 -7.63 15.00 3.52
C SER A 272 -9.01 14.36 3.76
N PRO A 273 -9.35 13.92 4.98
CA PRO A 273 -10.73 13.50 5.29
C PRO A 273 -11.79 14.57 4.99
N ARG A 274 -11.36 15.82 4.70
CA ARG A 274 -12.23 16.93 4.34
C ARG A 274 -12.57 16.99 2.85
N ASP A 275 -11.97 16.17 2.03
CA ASP A 275 -12.16 16.15 0.58
C ASP A 275 -13.14 15.05 0.12
N TYR A 276 -13.78 14.35 1.06
CA TYR A 276 -14.83 13.36 0.85
C TYR A 276 -16.19 13.84 1.35
#